data_1f14361a3c9aa8e924bf172ed3a52590
#
_entry.id   1f14361a3c9aa8e924bf172ed3a52590
#
_cell.length_a   1.000
_cell.length_b   1.000
_cell.length_c   1.000
_cell.angle_alpha   90.00
_cell.angle_beta   90.00
_cell.angle_gamma   90.00
#
_symmetry.space_group_name_H-M   'P 1'
#
loop_
_entity.id
_entity.type
_entity.pdbx_description
1 polymer ?
#
loop_
_entity_poly.entity_id
_entity_poly.type
_entity_poly.pdbx_seq_one_letter_code
_entity_poly.pdbx_strand_id
1 'polypeptide(L)'
;MATPQLSPGLIVREVDLTVGRADNVLDNIGVIAGPFELGPVNEAIDITTEQELINSFGKPLSTDRQYEYWMTASSYLSYGGVLKVARVAGSTLGNSNAGAGVASTSMTGNGRIDNYDDYQANHTTDTSFNYAAKNPGKWANNLKVCVIDNAADQTIGINTTNPGTSGALVGYGVTVSLSGVVIPGAGSTSVFNGHLKGIITGVTTDSGGSSSIDVKIVSRVSGSTETKINYQQNNSAASI
;
A
#
# COMPACT_ATOMS: atom_id res chain seq x y z
N MET A 1 60.38 -15.51 -34.57
CA MET A 1 61.83 -15.42 -34.42
C MET A 1 62.27 -14.12 -35.07
N ALA A 2 62.82 -13.22 -34.30
CA ALA A 2 63.39 -11.99 -34.86
C ALA A 2 64.73 -12.34 -35.46
N THR A 3 64.94 -12.10 -36.76
CA THR A 3 66.25 -12.29 -37.44
C THR A 3 67.25 -11.25 -36.91
N PRO A 4 68.48 -11.67 -36.49
CA PRO A 4 69.44 -10.70 -36.04
C PRO A 4 69.89 -9.84 -37.21
N GLN A 5 69.91 -8.54 -37.00
CA GLN A 5 70.39 -7.59 -37.98
C GLN A 5 71.93 -7.64 -38.07
N LEU A 6 72.42 -7.96 -39.21
CA LEU A 6 73.85 -8.18 -39.46
C LEU A 6 74.63 -6.91 -39.86
N SER A 7 74.01 -5.78 -39.94
CA SER A 7 74.68 -4.49 -40.27
C SER A 7 74.10 -3.36 -39.41
N PRO A 8 74.87 -2.32 -39.14
CA PRO A 8 74.33 -1.18 -38.37
C PRO A 8 73.25 -0.52 -39.19
N GLY A 9 72.07 -0.50 -38.60
CA GLY A 9 70.87 0.14 -39.15
C GLY A 9 70.06 0.78 -38.04
N LEU A 10 69.32 1.79 -38.39
CA LEU A 10 68.39 2.46 -37.50
C LEU A 10 67.10 1.62 -37.40
N ILE A 11 66.81 1.08 -36.23
CA ILE A 11 65.53 0.46 -35.96
C ILE A 11 64.62 1.54 -35.40
N VAL A 12 63.69 2.00 -36.20
CA VAL A 12 62.61 2.86 -35.72
C VAL A 12 61.53 1.95 -35.16
N ARG A 13 61.28 2.02 -33.84
CA ARG A 13 60.18 1.37 -33.18
C ARG A 13 59.16 2.44 -32.87
N GLU A 14 58.06 2.42 -33.58
CA GLU A 14 56.93 3.27 -33.24
C GLU A 14 56.30 2.69 -31.96
N VAL A 15 56.44 3.39 -30.88
CA VAL A 15 55.71 3.11 -29.65
C VAL A 15 54.54 4.05 -29.65
N ASP A 16 53.35 3.51 -29.86
CA ASP A 16 52.12 4.27 -29.69
C ASP A 16 51.95 4.58 -28.18
N LEU A 17 52.36 5.78 -27.82
CA LEU A 17 52.17 6.37 -26.49
C LEU A 17 50.81 7.02 -26.36
N THR A 18 49.90 6.74 -27.27
CA THR A 18 48.47 7.10 -27.05
C THR A 18 48.04 6.28 -25.85
N VAL A 19 48.29 6.86 -24.71
CA VAL A 19 47.72 6.38 -23.43
C VAL A 19 46.26 6.06 -23.74
N GLY A 20 45.94 4.83 -23.48
CA GLY A 20 44.67 4.25 -23.85
C GLY A 20 43.57 5.28 -23.68
N ARG A 21 42.85 5.47 -24.76
CA ARG A 21 41.59 6.19 -24.78
C ARG A 21 40.92 5.86 -23.46
N ALA A 22 40.87 6.80 -22.53
CA ALA A 22 39.95 6.66 -21.43
C ALA A 22 38.61 6.34 -22.11
N ASP A 23 38.16 5.11 -21.95
CA ASP A 23 36.84 4.76 -22.37
C ASP A 23 35.98 5.87 -21.80
N ASN A 24 35.44 6.68 -22.71
CA ASN A 24 34.52 7.72 -22.34
C ASN A 24 33.31 6.96 -21.80
N VAL A 25 33.37 6.61 -20.51
CA VAL A 25 32.21 6.13 -19.77
C VAL A 25 31.27 7.30 -19.86
N LEU A 26 30.41 7.24 -20.84
CA LEU A 26 29.27 8.14 -20.94
C LEU A 26 28.43 7.85 -19.71
N ASP A 27 28.77 8.55 -18.62
CA ASP A 27 27.89 8.65 -17.45
C ASP A 27 26.63 9.40 -17.90
N ASN A 28 25.73 8.63 -18.51
CA ASN A 28 24.45 9.15 -18.98
C ASN A 28 23.47 9.19 -17.79
N ILE A 29 23.95 9.76 -16.68
CA ILE A 29 23.17 9.92 -15.46
C ILE A 29 22.74 11.39 -15.37
N GLY A 30 21.42 11.60 -15.50
CA GLY A 30 20.81 12.91 -15.26
C GLY A 30 20.26 13.02 -13.85
N VAL A 31 20.01 14.24 -13.42
CA VAL A 31 19.32 14.53 -12.15
C VAL A 31 18.22 15.54 -12.40
N ILE A 32 17.03 15.28 -11.85
CA ILE A 32 15.91 16.21 -11.88
C ILE A 32 15.26 16.29 -10.49
N ALA A 33 14.96 17.51 -10.08
CA ALA A 33 14.16 17.78 -8.89
C ALA A 33 12.88 18.53 -9.30
N GLY A 34 11.72 18.02 -8.89
CA GLY A 34 10.45 18.60 -9.31
C GLY A 34 9.26 18.25 -8.42
N PRO A 35 8.15 18.96 -8.60
CA PRO A 35 6.91 18.78 -7.83
C PRO A 35 6.08 17.62 -8.41
N PHE A 36 6.57 16.41 -8.29
CA PHE A 36 5.83 15.22 -8.74
C PHE A 36 4.63 14.91 -7.83
N GLU A 37 3.60 14.26 -8.36
CA GLU A 37 2.39 13.90 -7.63
C GLU A 37 2.65 12.84 -6.57
N LEU A 38 3.38 11.80 -6.93
CA LEU A 38 3.75 10.67 -6.10
C LEU A 38 5.24 10.68 -5.80
N GLY A 39 5.67 9.74 -5.00
CA GLY A 39 7.06 9.47 -4.70
C GLY A 39 7.52 9.96 -3.35
N PRO A 40 8.64 9.44 -2.87
CA PRO A 40 9.24 9.87 -1.62
C PRO A 40 9.77 11.29 -1.73
N VAL A 41 9.83 11.95 -0.59
CA VAL A 41 10.44 13.28 -0.43
C VAL A 41 11.78 13.09 0.27
N ASN A 42 12.73 13.97 0.02
CA ASN A 42 14.08 13.89 0.57
C ASN A 42 14.88 12.63 0.21
N GLU A 43 14.44 11.94 -0.82
CA GLU A 43 15.09 10.76 -1.36
C GLU A 43 15.15 10.86 -2.88
N ALA A 44 16.28 10.51 -3.49
CA ALA A 44 16.43 10.46 -4.94
C ALA A 44 16.35 9.00 -5.40
N ILE A 45 15.46 8.73 -6.34
CA ILE A 45 15.26 7.40 -6.92
C ILE A 45 15.87 7.35 -8.31
N ASP A 46 16.57 6.27 -8.62
CA ASP A 46 17.11 5.99 -9.95
C ASP A 46 16.01 5.40 -10.83
N ILE A 47 15.75 6.06 -11.94
CA ILE A 47 14.72 5.70 -12.91
C ILE A 47 15.41 5.45 -14.26
N THR A 48 15.08 4.33 -14.88
CA THR A 48 15.66 3.92 -16.18
C THR A 48 14.65 3.94 -17.31
N THR A 49 13.36 3.87 -16.98
CA THR A 49 12.28 3.80 -17.96
C THR A 49 11.14 4.76 -17.62
N GLU A 50 10.39 5.17 -18.64
CA GLU A 50 9.18 5.99 -18.44
C GLU A 50 8.12 5.26 -17.60
N GLN A 51 8.01 3.94 -17.73
CA GLN A 51 7.07 3.16 -16.93
C GLN A 51 7.42 3.18 -15.43
N GLU A 52 8.71 3.13 -15.08
CA GLU A 52 9.17 3.30 -13.70
C GLU A 52 8.89 4.71 -13.19
N LEU A 53 9.04 5.74 -14.04
CA LEU A 53 8.69 7.11 -13.70
C LEU A 53 7.20 7.22 -13.35
N ILE A 54 6.31 6.63 -14.15
CA ILE A 54 4.86 6.60 -13.89
C ILE A 54 4.56 5.87 -12.58
N ASN A 55 5.16 4.72 -12.36
CA ASN A 55 4.89 3.90 -11.17
C ASN A 55 5.37 4.57 -9.88
N SER A 56 6.49 5.28 -9.94
CA SER A 56 7.12 5.89 -8.76
C SER A 56 6.65 7.31 -8.49
N PHE A 57 6.44 8.11 -9.53
CA PHE A 57 6.18 9.55 -9.42
C PHE A 57 4.82 10.00 -9.98
N GLY A 58 4.02 9.05 -10.50
CA GLY A 58 2.70 9.31 -11.02
C GLY A 58 2.69 9.73 -12.48
N LYS A 59 1.49 10.04 -12.97
CA LYS A 59 1.27 10.49 -14.35
C LYS A 59 1.44 12.00 -14.48
N PRO A 60 1.71 12.51 -15.68
CA PRO A 60 1.75 13.94 -15.90
C PRO A 60 0.37 14.57 -15.67
N LEU A 61 0.32 15.61 -14.86
CA LEU A 61 -0.89 16.40 -14.61
C LEU A 61 -0.89 17.63 -15.50
N SER A 62 -1.90 17.78 -16.36
CA SER A 62 -2.00 18.89 -17.30
C SER A 62 -2.37 20.24 -16.65
N THR A 63 -2.78 20.21 -15.39
CA THR A 63 -3.30 21.39 -14.68
C THR A 63 -2.24 22.09 -13.82
N ASP A 64 -1.03 21.56 -13.74
CA ASP A 64 0.00 22.05 -12.84
C ASP A 64 1.37 22.09 -13.54
N ARG A 65 2.32 22.85 -12.98
CA ARG A 65 3.71 22.91 -13.46
C ARG A 65 4.46 21.57 -13.40
N GLN A 66 3.91 20.60 -12.71
CA GLN A 66 4.39 19.22 -12.69
C GLN A 66 4.56 18.62 -14.09
N TYR A 67 3.68 19.02 -15.04
CA TYR A 67 3.76 18.57 -16.43
C TYR A 67 5.11 18.86 -17.06
N GLU A 68 5.66 20.05 -16.85
CA GLU A 68 6.93 20.49 -17.47
C GLU A 68 8.10 19.60 -16.97
N TYR A 69 8.16 19.36 -15.66
CA TYR A 69 9.18 18.50 -15.07
C TYR A 69 9.03 17.05 -15.53
N TRP A 70 7.79 16.57 -15.56
CA TRP A 70 7.50 15.21 -15.97
C TRP A 70 7.89 14.95 -17.44
N MET A 71 7.53 15.85 -18.34
CA MET A 71 7.87 15.74 -19.76
C MET A 71 9.38 15.87 -20.00
N THR A 72 10.06 16.68 -19.23
CA THR A 72 11.51 16.78 -19.29
C THR A 72 12.17 15.46 -18.86
N ALA A 73 11.69 14.86 -17.78
CA ALA A 73 12.17 13.55 -17.29
C ALA A 73 11.92 12.45 -18.35
N SER A 74 10.70 12.37 -18.89
CA SER A 74 10.34 11.40 -19.92
C SER A 74 11.19 11.57 -21.18
N SER A 75 11.38 12.82 -21.64
CA SER A 75 12.25 13.11 -22.78
C SER A 75 13.69 12.65 -22.55
N TYR A 76 14.25 12.89 -21.38
CA TYR A 76 15.58 12.41 -21.04
C TYR A 76 15.68 10.89 -21.08
N LEU A 77 14.71 10.19 -20.47
CA LEU A 77 14.68 8.72 -20.45
C LEU A 77 14.56 8.11 -21.85
N SER A 78 13.93 8.81 -22.81
CA SER A 78 13.82 8.34 -24.19
C SER A 78 15.16 8.21 -24.90
N TYR A 79 16.20 8.88 -24.41
CA TYR A 79 17.58 8.75 -24.90
C TYR A 79 18.37 7.62 -24.25
N GLY A 80 17.76 6.84 -23.35
CA GLY A 80 18.36 5.65 -22.73
C GLY A 80 19.34 5.94 -21.59
N GLY A 81 19.19 7.08 -20.90
CA GLY A 81 19.96 7.42 -19.69
C GLY A 81 19.32 6.92 -18.40
N VAL A 82 20.08 6.96 -17.32
CA VAL A 82 19.57 6.81 -15.95
C VAL A 82 19.25 8.19 -15.39
N LEU A 83 18.08 8.36 -14.83
CA LEU A 83 17.65 9.62 -14.26
C LEU A 83 17.44 9.48 -12.75
N LYS A 84 18.19 10.26 -11.96
CA LYS A 84 17.93 10.42 -10.53
C LYS A 84 16.82 11.45 -10.34
N VAL A 85 15.69 11.01 -9.83
CA VAL A 85 14.51 11.86 -9.63
C VAL A 85 14.33 12.14 -8.15
N ALA A 86 14.32 13.40 -7.77
CA ALA A 86 14.01 13.86 -6.43
C ALA A 86 12.69 14.64 -6.41
N ARG A 87 11.77 14.22 -5.55
CA ARG A 87 10.50 14.93 -5.39
C ARG A 87 10.65 16.11 -4.44
N VAL A 88 10.18 17.26 -4.86
CA VAL A 88 10.07 18.47 -4.03
C VAL A 88 8.63 18.60 -3.54
N ALA A 89 8.44 18.66 -2.23
CA ALA A 89 7.16 18.87 -1.59
C ALA A 89 7.20 20.05 -0.63
N GLY A 90 6.18 20.89 -0.66
CA GLY A 90 6.04 21.99 0.30
C GLY A 90 5.82 21.48 1.73
N SER A 91 6.18 22.29 2.72
CA SER A 91 6.04 21.95 4.15
C SER A 91 4.58 21.77 4.60
N THR A 92 3.62 22.30 3.85
CA THR A 92 2.19 22.18 4.12
C THR A 92 1.57 20.89 3.57
N LEU A 93 2.31 20.17 2.72
CA LEU A 93 1.85 18.90 2.18
C LEU A 93 2.04 17.81 3.24
N GLY A 94 0.98 17.09 3.56
CA GLY A 94 0.99 16.04 4.56
C GLY A 94 0.59 14.69 4.01
N ASN A 95 0.67 13.68 4.87
CA ASN A 95 0.21 12.33 4.57
C ASN A 95 -1.26 12.20 4.97
N SER A 96 -2.06 11.63 4.08
CA SER A 96 -3.39 11.20 4.45
C SER A 96 -3.30 10.05 5.44
N ASN A 97 -4.08 10.11 6.52
CA ASN A 97 -4.04 9.11 7.57
C ASN A 97 -5.44 8.70 8.02
N ALA A 98 -5.53 7.54 8.66
CA ALA A 98 -6.72 7.08 9.34
C ALA A 98 -6.32 6.47 10.70
N GLY A 99 -6.98 6.89 11.76
CA GLY A 99 -6.76 6.39 13.11
C GLY A 99 -8.05 6.01 13.81
N ALA A 100 -7.96 5.13 14.80
CA ALA A 100 -9.08 4.77 15.63
C ALA A 100 -9.46 5.97 16.54
N GLY A 101 -10.54 6.66 16.21
CA GLY A 101 -11.12 7.69 17.07
C GLY A 101 -10.45 9.08 17.01
N VAL A 102 -9.49 9.28 16.15
CA VAL A 102 -8.88 10.60 15.94
C VAL A 102 -9.40 11.18 14.63
N ALA A 103 -9.90 12.42 14.69
CA ALA A 103 -10.18 13.17 13.47
C ALA A 103 -8.92 13.15 12.60
N SER A 104 -9.10 12.96 11.29
CA SER A 104 -7.99 12.94 10.34
C SER A 104 -7.22 14.26 10.43
N THR A 105 -6.25 14.31 11.30
CA THR A 105 -5.27 15.38 11.31
C THR A 105 -4.29 15.09 10.19
N SER A 106 -4.27 15.96 9.23
CA SER A 106 -3.26 15.94 8.18
C SER A 106 -1.89 15.92 8.84
N MET A 107 -1.13 14.86 8.65
CA MET A 107 0.24 14.76 9.16
C MET A 107 1.10 15.72 8.35
N THR A 108 1.39 16.89 8.92
CA THR A 108 2.18 17.97 8.32
C THR A 108 3.35 18.34 9.23
N GLY A 109 4.35 19.00 8.67
CA GLY A 109 5.52 19.39 9.44
C GLY A 109 6.31 18.19 9.96
N ASN A 110 6.66 18.19 11.24
CA ASN A 110 7.47 17.13 11.86
C ASN A 110 6.75 15.78 12.00
N GLY A 111 5.44 15.74 11.82
CA GLY A 111 4.66 14.50 11.81
C GLY A 111 4.47 13.91 10.42
N ARG A 112 5.06 14.51 9.38
CA ARG A 112 4.97 14.04 8.00
C ARG A 112 5.94 12.90 7.76
N ILE A 113 5.46 11.86 7.10
CA ILE A 113 6.30 10.74 6.64
C ILE A 113 6.79 11.08 5.23
N ASP A 114 8.06 11.37 5.09
CA ASP A 114 8.66 11.76 3.82
C ASP A 114 9.00 10.55 2.92
N ASN A 115 9.56 9.50 3.53
CA ASN A 115 9.97 8.27 2.87
C ASN A 115 9.97 7.10 3.86
N TYR A 116 10.43 5.94 3.41
CA TYR A 116 10.45 4.74 4.24
C TYR A 116 11.45 4.82 5.39
N ASP A 117 12.60 5.41 5.17
CA ASP A 117 13.64 5.54 6.19
C ASP A 117 13.19 6.49 7.31
N ASP A 118 12.52 7.58 6.95
CA ASP A 118 11.89 8.48 7.90
C ASP A 118 10.82 7.79 8.74
N TYR A 119 9.97 6.96 8.09
CA TYR A 119 9.00 6.13 8.82
C TYR A 119 9.67 5.21 9.82
N GLN A 120 10.72 4.51 9.43
CA GLN A 120 11.45 3.60 10.32
C GLN A 120 12.13 4.32 11.48
N ALA A 121 12.64 5.50 11.24
CA ALA A 121 13.36 6.27 12.25
C ALA A 121 12.43 6.94 13.28
N ASN A 122 11.28 7.46 12.84
CA ASN A 122 10.51 8.43 13.62
C ASN A 122 9.06 8.01 13.90
N HIS A 123 8.47 7.08 13.13
CA HIS A 123 7.03 6.82 13.15
C HIS A 123 6.61 5.39 13.49
N THR A 124 7.54 4.47 13.73
CA THR A 124 7.22 3.06 14.03
C THR A 124 6.47 2.87 15.35
N THR A 125 6.63 3.79 16.29
CA THR A 125 5.96 3.77 17.60
C THR A 125 4.81 4.77 17.71
N ASP A 126 4.48 5.43 16.61
CA ASP A 126 3.41 6.44 16.61
C ASP A 126 2.05 5.75 16.72
N THR A 127 1.26 6.16 17.71
CA THR A 127 -0.08 5.64 17.97
C THR A 127 -1.19 6.57 17.49
N SER A 128 -0.84 7.68 16.87
CA SER A 128 -1.80 8.69 16.41
C SER A 128 -2.56 8.26 15.15
N PHE A 129 -2.09 7.22 14.47
CA PHE A 129 -2.75 6.66 13.30
C PHE A 129 -2.57 5.14 13.24
N ASN A 130 -3.53 4.45 12.62
CA ASN A 130 -3.42 3.02 12.30
C ASN A 130 -2.93 2.81 10.86
N TYR A 131 -3.26 3.74 9.97
CA TYR A 131 -2.88 3.73 8.57
C TYR A 131 -2.46 5.13 8.16
N ALA A 132 -1.36 5.22 7.45
CA ALA A 132 -0.89 6.47 6.85
C ALA A 132 -0.49 6.24 5.40
N ALA A 133 -0.66 7.26 4.58
CA ALA A 133 -0.15 7.23 3.22
C ALA A 133 1.38 7.17 3.24
N LYS A 134 1.95 6.31 2.42
CA LYS A 134 3.40 6.07 2.34
C LYS A 134 4.20 7.36 2.08
N ASN A 135 3.64 8.27 1.29
CA ASN A 135 4.27 9.52 0.91
C ASN A 135 3.27 10.66 1.03
N PRO A 136 3.71 11.89 1.29
CA PRO A 136 2.81 13.03 1.40
C PRO A 136 2.16 13.37 0.06
N GLY A 137 0.90 13.79 0.09
CA GLY A 137 0.19 14.22 -1.11
C GLY A 137 -1.31 13.97 -1.08
N LYS A 138 -2.03 14.66 -1.95
CA LYS A 138 -3.49 14.55 -2.09
C LYS A 138 -3.93 13.24 -2.76
N TRP A 139 -3.02 12.50 -3.35
CA TRP A 139 -3.29 11.26 -4.09
C TRP A 139 -3.99 10.20 -3.25
N ALA A 140 -3.68 10.17 -1.96
CA ALA A 140 -4.22 9.19 -1.02
C ALA A 140 -5.56 9.60 -0.38
N ASN A 141 -6.07 10.81 -0.63
CA ASN A 141 -7.30 11.31 -0.01
C ASN A 141 -8.55 10.50 -0.35
N ASN A 142 -8.53 9.78 -1.45
CA ASN A 142 -9.65 8.94 -1.89
C ASN A 142 -9.44 7.45 -1.62
N LEU A 143 -8.33 7.07 -0.99
CA LEU A 143 -8.10 5.68 -0.60
C LEU A 143 -8.98 5.31 0.59
N LYS A 144 -9.51 4.09 0.54
CA LYS A 144 -10.25 3.48 1.63
C LYS A 144 -9.54 2.21 2.05
N VAL A 145 -9.29 2.06 3.34
CA VAL A 145 -8.70 0.86 3.91
C VAL A 145 -9.81 0.03 4.53
N CYS A 146 -9.93 -1.22 4.12
CA CYS A 146 -10.83 -2.19 4.72
C CYS A 146 -10.00 -3.36 5.23
N VAL A 147 -10.09 -3.63 6.53
CA VAL A 147 -9.51 -4.82 7.13
C VAL A 147 -10.59 -5.88 7.23
N ILE A 148 -10.40 -6.97 6.51
CA ILE A 148 -11.30 -8.13 6.59
C ILE A 148 -10.67 -9.08 7.57
N ASP A 149 -11.25 -9.13 8.77
CA ASP A 149 -10.87 -10.10 9.79
C ASP A 149 -11.50 -11.46 9.44
N ASN A 150 -10.68 -12.51 9.52
CA ASN A 150 -11.12 -13.89 9.33
C ASN A 150 -11.73 -14.51 10.60
N ALA A 151 -11.69 -13.79 11.72
CA ALA A 151 -12.35 -14.22 12.94
C ALA A 151 -13.87 -14.25 12.75
N ALA A 152 -14.52 -15.23 13.36
CA ALA A 152 -15.98 -15.28 13.39
C ALA A 152 -16.55 -14.09 14.17
N ASP A 153 -17.62 -13.51 13.67
CA ASP A 153 -18.34 -12.45 14.40
C ASP A 153 -19.13 -13.05 15.56
N GLN A 154 -19.53 -14.30 15.43
CA GLN A 154 -20.30 -15.00 16.43
C GLN A 154 -20.12 -16.53 16.35
N THR A 155 -19.99 -17.16 17.49
CA THR A 155 -20.04 -18.63 17.63
C THR A 155 -21.40 -19.02 18.19
N ILE A 156 -22.08 -19.91 17.49
CA ILE A 156 -23.44 -20.33 17.81
C ILE A 156 -23.44 -21.84 18.10
N GLY A 157 -23.85 -22.22 19.29
CA GLY A 157 -24.07 -23.62 19.62
C GLY A 157 -25.24 -24.19 18.81
N ILE A 158 -25.03 -25.35 18.22
CA ILE A 158 -26.08 -26.09 17.52
C ILE A 158 -26.39 -27.40 18.28
N ASN A 159 -27.65 -27.67 18.45
CA ASN A 159 -28.09 -28.85 19.20
C ASN A 159 -28.02 -30.12 18.33
N THR A 160 -26.80 -30.47 17.95
CA THR A 160 -26.53 -31.72 17.21
C THR A 160 -25.10 -32.18 17.49
N THR A 161 -24.95 -33.48 17.66
CA THR A 161 -23.63 -34.11 17.85
C THR A 161 -22.84 -34.25 16.56
N ASN A 162 -23.47 -34.06 15.44
CA ASN A 162 -22.81 -34.14 14.12
C ASN A 162 -23.27 -33.00 13.21
N PRO A 163 -22.51 -31.91 13.09
CA PRO A 163 -22.84 -30.77 12.26
C PRO A 163 -23.06 -31.12 10.77
N GLY A 164 -22.27 -32.07 10.26
CA GLY A 164 -22.41 -32.51 8.87
C GLY A 164 -23.75 -33.12 8.54
N THR A 165 -24.45 -33.76 9.50
CA THR A 165 -25.81 -34.29 9.29
C THR A 165 -26.88 -33.20 9.37
N SER A 166 -26.60 -32.08 9.98
CA SER A 166 -27.49 -30.90 10.00
C SER A 166 -27.36 -30.04 8.75
N GLY A 167 -26.42 -30.37 7.83
CA GLY A 167 -26.13 -29.56 6.65
C GLY A 167 -25.29 -28.29 6.93
N ALA A 168 -24.76 -28.14 8.14
CA ALA A 168 -23.91 -27.01 8.50
C ALA A 168 -22.50 -27.25 7.97
N LEU A 169 -22.19 -26.69 6.81
CA LEU A 169 -20.88 -26.79 6.17
C LEU A 169 -20.25 -25.41 6.03
N VAL A 170 -18.92 -25.36 6.13
CA VAL A 170 -18.16 -24.14 5.88
C VAL A 170 -18.46 -23.60 4.47
N GLY A 171 -18.70 -22.32 4.39
CA GLY A 171 -19.07 -21.61 3.16
C GLY A 171 -20.58 -21.53 2.91
N TYR A 172 -21.40 -22.22 3.68
CA TYR A 172 -22.85 -22.16 3.52
C TYR A 172 -23.42 -20.91 4.22
N GLY A 173 -24.48 -20.38 3.63
CA GLY A 173 -25.27 -19.30 4.24
C GLY A 173 -26.09 -19.80 5.42
N VAL A 174 -26.16 -19.01 6.47
CA VAL A 174 -26.97 -19.28 7.66
C VAL A 174 -27.83 -18.07 8.00
N THR A 175 -29.05 -18.34 8.44
CA THR A 175 -29.93 -17.32 9.04
C THR A 175 -30.18 -17.71 10.49
N VAL A 176 -29.85 -16.79 11.39
CA VAL A 176 -30.00 -16.99 12.82
C VAL A 176 -31.05 -16.04 13.36
N SER A 177 -32.09 -16.56 13.98
CA SER A 177 -33.12 -15.75 14.66
C SER A 177 -32.64 -15.38 16.04
N LEU A 178 -32.61 -14.10 16.34
CA LEU A 178 -32.21 -13.54 17.64
C LEU A 178 -33.34 -12.75 18.27
N SER A 179 -33.48 -12.87 19.56
CA SER A 179 -34.41 -12.09 20.36
C SER A 179 -33.71 -11.65 21.65
N GLY A 180 -33.72 -10.35 21.89
CA GLY A 180 -33.15 -9.81 23.11
C GLY A 180 -31.62 -9.79 23.19
N VAL A 181 -30.91 -9.86 22.06
CA VAL A 181 -29.46 -9.98 22.04
C VAL A 181 -28.77 -8.67 21.69
N VAL A 182 -27.73 -8.32 22.43
CA VAL A 182 -26.86 -7.18 22.07
C VAL A 182 -25.83 -7.66 21.07
N ILE A 183 -25.81 -7.06 19.85
CA ILE A 183 -24.83 -7.39 18.83
C ILE A 183 -23.61 -6.49 18.99
N PRO A 184 -22.41 -7.04 19.24
CA PRO A 184 -21.17 -6.26 19.28
C PRO A 184 -20.90 -5.58 17.93
N GLY A 185 -20.36 -4.36 17.95
CA GLY A 185 -19.98 -3.64 16.76
C GLY A 185 -21.06 -2.80 16.08
N ALA A 186 -22.30 -2.86 16.55
CA ALA A 186 -23.38 -2.01 16.02
C ALA A 186 -23.40 -0.58 16.60
N GLY A 187 -22.40 -0.20 17.40
CA GLY A 187 -22.32 1.12 18.04
C GLY A 187 -23.45 1.43 19.02
N SER A 188 -24.26 0.45 19.38
CA SER A 188 -25.44 0.61 20.22
C SER A 188 -25.49 -0.49 21.27
N THR A 189 -25.83 -0.11 22.49
CA THR A 189 -26.26 -1.02 23.54
C THR A 189 -27.69 -1.53 23.33
N SER A 190 -28.27 -1.22 22.16
CA SER A 190 -29.66 -1.56 21.85
C SER A 190 -29.83 -3.05 21.60
N VAL A 191 -30.81 -3.60 22.21
CA VAL A 191 -31.22 -5.00 22.06
C VAL A 191 -31.72 -5.23 20.64
N PHE A 192 -31.17 -6.23 19.98
CA PHE A 192 -31.57 -6.61 18.63
C PHE A 192 -32.61 -7.74 18.67
N ASN A 193 -33.68 -7.55 17.92
CA ASN A 193 -34.70 -8.57 17.64
C ASN A 193 -34.85 -8.70 16.14
N GLY A 194 -34.56 -9.89 15.61
CA GLY A 194 -34.58 -10.11 14.17
C GLY A 194 -33.78 -11.30 13.73
N HIS A 195 -33.30 -11.24 12.50
CA HIS A 195 -32.49 -12.30 11.91
C HIS A 195 -31.12 -11.75 11.52
N LEU A 196 -30.07 -12.55 11.83
CA LEU A 196 -28.74 -12.35 11.26
C LEU A 196 -28.58 -13.29 10.07
N LYS A 197 -28.09 -12.76 8.96
CA LYS A 197 -27.65 -13.57 7.82
C LYS A 197 -26.14 -13.58 7.80
N GLY A 198 -25.55 -14.74 7.66
CA GLY A 198 -24.10 -14.91 7.69
C GLY A 198 -23.65 -16.06 6.83
N ILE A 199 -22.33 -16.25 6.82
CA ILE A 199 -21.65 -17.36 6.18
C ILE A 199 -20.93 -18.15 7.26
N ILE A 200 -21.05 -19.48 7.23
CA ILE A 200 -20.35 -20.36 8.15
C ILE A 200 -18.86 -20.38 7.80
N THR A 201 -18.03 -19.98 8.74
CA THR A 201 -16.56 -19.95 8.59
C THR A 201 -15.87 -21.12 9.29
N GLY A 202 -16.53 -21.70 10.28
CA GLY A 202 -16.02 -22.87 11.01
C GLY A 202 -17.16 -23.74 11.53
N VAL A 203 -16.87 -25.02 11.68
CA VAL A 203 -17.77 -25.99 12.33
C VAL A 203 -16.94 -26.80 13.31
N THR A 204 -17.28 -26.75 14.56
CA THR A 204 -16.50 -27.40 15.65
C THR A 204 -17.41 -28.32 16.44
N THR A 205 -16.90 -29.50 16.77
CA THR A 205 -17.52 -30.42 17.74
C THR A 205 -16.52 -30.62 18.86
N ASP A 206 -16.92 -30.34 20.09
CA ASP A 206 -16.05 -30.56 21.24
C ASP A 206 -16.00 -32.06 21.65
N SER A 207 -15.10 -32.39 22.56
CA SER A 207 -14.94 -33.74 23.05
C SER A 207 -16.16 -34.26 23.84
N GLY A 208 -17.04 -33.39 24.27
CA GLY A 208 -18.31 -33.69 24.93
C GLY A 208 -19.48 -33.91 23.97
N GLY A 209 -19.24 -33.81 22.67
CA GLY A 209 -20.25 -33.98 21.64
C GLY A 209 -21.14 -32.76 21.39
N SER A 210 -20.82 -31.63 22.00
CA SER A 210 -21.48 -30.35 21.68
C SER A 210 -20.91 -29.78 20.39
N SER A 211 -21.78 -29.28 19.51
CA SER A 211 -21.35 -28.70 18.25
C SER A 211 -21.64 -27.22 18.21
N SER A 212 -20.77 -26.49 17.56
CA SER A 212 -20.91 -25.05 17.31
C SER A 212 -20.54 -24.69 15.88
N ILE A 213 -21.13 -23.65 15.38
CA ILE A 213 -20.77 -23.03 14.11
C ILE A 213 -20.23 -21.63 14.34
N ASP A 214 -19.17 -21.31 13.64
CA ASP A 214 -18.59 -19.98 13.58
C ASP A 214 -19.18 -19.25 12.37
N VAL A 215 -19.73 -18.07 12.60
CA VAL A 215 -20.49 -17.34 11.58
C VAL A 215 -19.87 -15.96 11.36
N LYS A 216 -19.63 -15.63 10.11
CA LYS A 216 -19.35 -14.28 9.64
C LYS A 216 -20.63 -13.61 9.24
N ILE A 217 -21.03 -12.53 9.89
CA ILE A 217 -22.31 -11.88 9.68
C ILE A 217 -22.23 -10.95 8.48
N VAL A 218 -23.12 -11.12 7.52
CA VAL A 218 -23.18 -10.31 6.28
C VAL A 218 -24.25 -9.21 6.37
N SER A 219 -25.39 -9.55 6.96
CA SER A 219 -26.48 -8.58 7.15
C SER A 219 -27.32 -8.90 8.37
N ARG A 220 -28.03 -7.89 8.85
CA ARG A 220 -29.04 -7.98 9.88
C ARG A 220 -30.39 -7.59 9.30
N VAL A 221 -31.42 -8.32 9.65
CA VAL A 221 -32.80 -8.07 9.24
C VAL A 221 -33.63 -7.79 10.47
N SER A 222 -34.25 -6.61 10.55
CA SER A 222 -35.19 -6.22 11.59
C SER A 222 -36.52 -5.86 10.93
N GLY A 223 -37.56 -6.64 11.19
CA GLY A 223 -38.83 -6.53 10.46
C GLY A 223 -38.64 -6.75 8.96
N SER A 224 -38.98 -5.77 8.15
CA SER A 224 -38.80 -5.77 6.69
C SER A 224 -37.48 -5.09 6.23
N THR A 225 -36.70 -4.57 7.15
CA THR A 225 -35.48 -3.80 6.82
C THR A 225 -34.25 -4.67 6.93
N GLU A 226 -33.54 -4.83 5.83
CA GLU A 226 -32.23 -5.47 5.80
C GLU A 226 -31.12 -4.43 5.78
N THR A 227 -30.21 -4.51 6.75
CA THR A 227 -29.01 -3.67 6.82
C THR A 227 -27.78 -4.52 6.62
N LYS A 228 -27.02 -4.25 5.57
CA LYS A 228 -25.73 -4.91 5.33
C LYS A 228 -24.71 -4.42 6.35
N ILE A 229 -23.90 -5.35 6.87
CA ILE A 229 -22.78 -5.00 7.74
C ILE A 229 -21.60 -4.65 6.85
N ASN A 230 -21.21 -3.40 6.92
CA ASN A 230 -19.97 -2.96 6.28
C ASN A 230 -18.82 -3.29 7.21
N TYR A 231 -17.93 -4.16 6.76
CA TYR A 231 -16.65 -4.42 7.42
C TYR A 231 -15.62 -3.28 7.24
N GLN A 232 -16.06 -2.15 6.71
CA GLN A 232 -15.28 -0.94 6.91
C GLN A 232 -15.24 -0.72 8.42
N GLN A 233 -14.05 -0.91 8.96
CA GLN A 233 -13.82 -0.67 10.37
C GLN A 233 -14.52 0.63 10.77
N ASN A 234 -15.09 0.65 11.96
CA ASN A 234 -15.84 1.73 12.58
C ASN A 234 -15.07 3.04 12.79
N ASN A 235 -14.13 3.28 12.02
CA ASN A 235 -13.58 4.59 11.86
C ASN A 235 -14.51 5.23 10.84
N SER A 236 -15.43 6.05 11.36
CA SER A 236 -16.06 7.07 10.58
C SER A 236 -15.11 7.39 9.46
N ALA A 237 -15.56 7.20 8.22
CA ALA A 237 -14.76 7.39 7.02
C ALA A 237 -14.06 8.75 7.13
N ALA A 238 -12.93 8.76 7.80
CA ALA A 238 -12.00 9.81 7.70
C ALA A 238 -11.55 9.69 6.25
N SER A 239 -11.97 10.63 5.43
CA SER A 239 -11.44 10.78 4.10
C SER A 239 -9.95 10.81 4.27
N ILE A 240 -9.31 9.71 3.86
CA ILE A 240 -7.88 9.67 3.83
C ILE A 240 -7.42 10.64 2.76
#